data_e02a88fb555bc9a654e00754f2b7c512
#
_entry.id   e02a88fb555bc9a654e00754f2b7c512
#
_cell.length_a   1.000
_cell.length_b   1.000
_cell.length_c   1.000
_cell.angle_alpha   90.00
_cell.angle_beta   90.00
_cell.angle_gamma   90.00
#
_symmetry.space_group_name_H-M   'P 1'
#
loop_
_entity.id
_entity.type
_entity.pdbx_description
1 polymer ?
#
loop_
_entity_poly.entity_id
_entity_poly.type
_entity_poly.pdbx_seq_one_letter_code
_entity_poly.pdbx_strand_id
1 'polypeptide(L)' 'MPTPEEELIETQQRFDQNLAAAQQLEQQIAKLQEQLRGLQQPLIEDQGAIKVLKEILETVEQPA' A
#
# COMPACT_ATOMS: atom_id res chain seq x y z
N MET A 1 -21.46 30.91 25.50
CA MET A 1 -20.55 29.81 25.81
C MET A 1 -21.30 28.49 25.75
N PRO A 2 -20.78 27.49 25.08
CA PRO A 2 -21.44 26.19 25.12
C PRO A 2 -21.37 25.59 26.52
N THR A 3 -22.41 24.88 26.89
CA THR A 3 -22.45 24.16 28.16
C THR A 3 -21.56 22.92 28.07
N PRO A 4 -21.12 22.35 29.21
CA PRO A 4 -20.38 21.10 29.19
C PRO A 4 -21.11 19.96 28.48
N GLU A 5 -22.43 19.94 28.53
CA GLU A 5 -23.24 18.95 27.86
C GLU A 5 -23.16 19.11 26.33
N GLU A 6 -23.23 20.36 25.85
CA GLU A 6 -23.10 20.65 24.43
C GLU A 6 -21.69 20.31 23.92
N GLU A 7 -20.67 20.62 24.71
CA GLU A 7 -19.30 20.25 24.37
C GLU A 7 -19.11 18.74 24.26
N LEU A 8 -19.73 17.99 25.16
CA LEU A 8 -19.68 16.54 25.14
C LEU A 8 -20.32 16.00 23.87
N ILE A 9 -21.48 16.50 23.49
CA ILE A 9 -22.18 16.07 22.28
C ILE A 9 -21.33 16.37 21.03
N GLU A 10 -20.79 17.57 20.93
CA GLU A 10 -19.96 17.97 19.80
C GLU A 10 -18.68 17.13 19.71
N THR A 11 -18.04 16.90 20.84
CA THR A 11 -16.81 16.10 20.90
C THR A 11 -17.10 14.66 20.52
N GLN A 12 -18.21 14.11 21.01
CA GLN A 12 -18.62 12.75 20.67
C GLN A 12 -18.89 12.60 19.18
N GLN A 13 -19.57 13.57 18.57
CA GLN A 13 -19.83 13.56 17.13
C GLN A 13 -18.55 13.61 16.32
N ARG A 14 -17.60 14.46 16.70
CA ARG A 14 -16.30 14.52 16.02
C ARG A 14 -15.52 13.21 16.16
N PHE A 15 -15.55 12.65 17.35
CA PHE A 15 -14.90 11.37 17.60
C PHE A 15 -15.48 10.27 16.70
N ASP A 16 -16.81 10.19 16.64
CA ASP A 16 -17.49 9.18 15.83
C ASP A 16 -17.19 9.34 14.34
N GLN A 17 -17.19 10.59 13.84
CA GLN A 17 -16.86 10.88 12.44
C GLN A 17 -15.42 10.54 12.12
N ASN A 18 -14.50 10.91 13.00
CA ASN A 18 -13.08 10.63 12.81
C ASN A 18 -12.79 9.14 12.90
N LEU A 19 -13.47 8.44 13.79
CA LEU A 19 -13.32 6.99 13.89
C LEU A 19 -13.78 6.29 12.62
N ALA A 20 -14.94 6.69 12.09
CA ALA A 20 -15.45 6.11 10.84
C ALA A 20 -14.50 6.39 9.67
N ALA A 21 -13.96 7.60 9.57
CA ALA A 21 -13.01 7.97 8.54
C ALA A 21 -11.70 7.16 8.66
N ALA A 22 -11.22 6.99 9.90
CA ALA A 22 -10.02 6.21 10.15
C ALA A 22 -10.20 4.74 9.75
N GLN A 23 -11.35 4.17 10.06
CA GLN A 23 -11.66 2.78 9.68
C GLN A 23 -11.71 2.60 8.17
N GLN A 24 -12.30 3.56 7.45
CA GLN A 24 -12.31 3.52 5.99
C GLN A 24 -10.90 3.59 5.41
N LEU A 25 -10.06 4.46 5.95
CA LEU A 25 -8.67 4.58 5.52
C LEU A 25 -7.89 3.32 5.79
N GLU A 26 -8.11 2.67 6.93
CA GLU A 26 -7.47 1.39 7.24
C GLU A 26 -7.85 0.32 6.22
N GLN A 27 -9.11 0.27 5.80
CA GLN A 27 -9.56 -0.66 4.79
C GLN A 27 -8.91 -0.37 3.42
N GLN A 28 -8.78 0.91 3.06
CA GLN A 28 -8.12 1.32 1.83
C GLN A 28 -6.64 0.96 1.85
N ILE A 29 -5.98 1.17 2.99
CA ILE A 29 -4.58 0.81 3.17
C ILE A 29 -4.40 -0.70 3.00
N ALA A 30 -5.26 -1.50 3.60
CA ALA A 30 -5.21 -2.96 3.48
C ALA A 30 -5.35 -3.41 2.02
N LYS A 31 -6.28 -2.80 1.27
CA LYS A 31 -6.46 -3.10 -0.16
C LYS A 31 -5.22 -2.71 -0.97
N LEU A 32 -4.66 -1.53 -0.69
CA LEU A 32 -3.47 -1.06 -1.39
C LEU A 32 -2.26 -1.94 -1.09
N GLN A 33 -2.12 -2.40 0.15
CA GLN A 33 -1.05 -3.32 0.53
C GLN A 33 -1.17 -4.64 -0.22
N GLU A 34 -2.39 -5.15 -0.36
CA GLU A 34 -2.64 -6.37 -1.10
C GLU A 34 -2.33 -6.21 -2.59
N GLN A 35 -2.74 -5.07 -3.18
CA GLN A 35 -2.41 -4.76 -4.57
C GLN A 35 -0.91 -4.64 -4.78
N LEU A 36 -0.23 -3.98 -3.85
CA LEU A 36 1.22 -3.84 -3.90
C LEU A 36 1.90 -5.19 -3.86
N ARG A 37 1.46 -6.07 -2.98
CA ARG A 37 2.01 -7.42 -2.86
C ARG A 37 1.83 -8.20 -4.17
N GLY A 38 0.66 -8.05 -4.80
CA GLY A 38 0.37 -8.69 -6.08
C GLY A 38 1.27 -8.22 -7.21
N LEU A 39 1.75 -6.96 -7.15
CA LEU A 39 2.68 -6.42 -8.13
C LEU A 39 4.14 -6.75 -7.81
N GLN A 40 4.48 -6.83 -6.53
CA GLN A 40 5.85 -7.10 -6.10
C GLN A 40 6.34 -8.47 -6.54
N GLN A 41 5.50 -9.47 -6.46
CA GLN A 41 5.88 -10.83 -6.80
C GLN A 41 6.29 -10.96 -8.27
N PRO A 42 5.47 -10.53 -9.25
CA PRO A 42 5.91 -10.56 -10.65
C PRO A 42 7.12 -9.66 -10.95
N LEU A 43 7.26 -8.53 -10.22
CA LEU A 43 8.44 -7.68 -10.39
C LEU A 43 9.72 -8.41 -9.98
N ILE A 44 9.69 -9.13 -8.88
CA ILE A 44 10.85 -9.91 -8.43
C ILE A 44 11.18 -11.04 -9.42
N GLU A 45 10.16 -11.74 -9.90
CA GLU A 45 10.32 -12.80 -10.87
C GLU A 45 10.92 -12.29 -12.18
N ASP A 46 10.37 -11.18 -12.68
CA ASP A 46 10.84 -10.58 -13.93
C ASP A 46 12.23 -10.00 -13.77
N GLN A 47 12.56 -9.43 -12.62
CA GLN A 47 13.91 -8.93 -12.35
C GLN A 47 14.93 -10.06 -12.40
N GLY A 48 14.60 -11.21 -11.81
CA GLY A 48 15.46 -12.39 -11.90
C GLY A 48 15.59 -12.91 -13.32
N ALA A 49 14.49 -12.96 -14.06
CA ALA A 49 14.49 -13.39 -15.46
C ALA A 49 15.33 -12.46 -16.34
N ILE A 50 15.21 -11.14 -16.15
CA ILE A 50 16.00 -10.15 -16.88
C ILE A 50 17.49 -10.37 -16.62
N LYS A 51 17.85 -10.58 -15.37
CA LYS A 51 19.25 -10.82 -15.01
C LYS A 51 19.83 -12.04 -15.72
N VAL A 52 19.10 -13.15 -15.69
CA VAL A 52 19.53 -14.39 -16.33
C VAL A 52 19.63 -14.23 -17.85
N LEU A 53 18.64 -13.57 -18.46
CA LEU A 53 18.65 -13.36 -19.91
C LEU A 53 19.82 -12.46 -20.34
N LYS A 54 20.13 -11.43 -19.55
CA LYS A 54 21.28 -10.57 -19.83
C LYS A 54 22.60 -11.36 -19.76
N GLU A 55 22.74 -12.22 -18.77
CA GLU A 55 23.92 -13.08 -18.65
C GLU A 55 24.05 -14.01 -19.81
N ILE A 56 22.97 -14.62 -20.30
CA ILE A 56 22.97 -15.49 -21.46
C ILE A 56 23.37 -14.71 -22.71
N LEU A 57 22.81 -13.53 -22.93
CA LEU A 57 23.13 -12.70 -24.09
C LEU A 57 24.60 -12.27 -24.07
N GLU A 58 25.15 -11.90 -22.93
CA GLU A 58 26.56 -11.56 -22.81
C GLU A 58 27.46 -12.75 -23.18
N THR A 59 27.08 -13.93 -22.74
CA THR A 59 27.82 -15.13 -23.02
C THR A 59 27.79 -15.49 -24.53
N VAL A 60 26.63 -15.31 -25.18
CA VAL A 60 26.45 -15.61 -26.61
C VAL A 60 27.17 -14.59 -27.49
N GLU A 61 27.15 -13.30 -27.10
CA GLU A 61 27.75 -12.21 -27.89
C GLU A 61 29.26 -12.12 -27.73
N GLN A 62 29.84 -12.70 -26.70
CA GLN A 62 31.29 -12.72 -26.54
C GLN A 62 31.87 -13.78 -27.46
N PRO A 63 32.74 -13.37 -28.39
CA PRO A 63 33.46 -14.38 -29.22
C PRO A 63 34.37 -15.20 -28.34
N ALA A 64 34.42 -16.47 -28.63
CA ALA A 64 35.26 -17.42 -27.90
C ALA A 64 36.73 -17.11 -28.05
#